data_d518e3fa70c89fcdc97a515f045f31d2
#
_entry.id   d518e3fa70c89fcdc97a515f045f31d2
#
_cell.length_a   1.000
_cell.length_b   1.000
_cell.length_c   1.000
_cell.angle_alpha   90.00
_cell.angle_beta   90.00
_cell.angle_gamma   90.00
#
_symmetry.space_group_name_H-M   'P 1'
#
loop_
_entity.id
_entity.type
_entity.pdbx_description
1 polymer ?
#
loop_
_entity_poly.entity_id
_entity_poly.type
_entity_poly.pdbx_seq_one_letter_code
_entity_poly.pdbx_strand_id
1 'polypeptide(L)'
;MEAVKLEGGKEIVAVVQRLTEVGIPVMAHVGLLPQRHTSLSGYKVQGRHVDGARKVLSDALALQDAGAFAIVIEAVPQELGKYITDQLRIPTIGIGAGPHTSGQACAFSPL
;
A
#
# COMPACT_ATOMS: atom_id res chain seq x y z
N MET A 1 -22.17 -1.58 -3.01
CA MET A 1 -20.71 -1.49 -2.77
C MET A 1 -20.46 -1.06 -1.35
N GLU A 2 -19.64 -1.81 -0.63
CA GLU A 2 -19.43 -1.57 0.78
C GLU A 2 -18.09 -0.95 1.11
N ALA A 3 -17.09 -1.15 0.26
CA ALA A 3 -15.77 -0.59 0.41
C ALA A 3 -15.08 -0.54 -0.95
N VAL A 4 -14.05 0.28 -1.05
CA VAL A 4 -13.27 0.38 -2.28
C VAL A 4 -11.79 0.25 -1.95
N LYS A 5 -11.01 -0.25 -2.92
CA LYS A 5 -9.56 -0.29 -2.82
C LYS A 5 -8.99 0.67 -3.87
N LEU A 6 -8.07 1.53 -3.46
CA LEU A 6 -7.44 2.50 -4.35
C LEU A 6 -5.93 2.34 -4.29
N GLU A 7 -5.31 2.31 -5.46
CA GLU A 7 -3.86 2.27 -5.58
C GLU A 7 -3.32 3.68 -5.76
N GLY A 8 -2.22 3.96 -5.12
CA GLY A 8 -1.53 5.23 -5.26
C GLY A 8 -0.91 5.66 -3.95
N GLY A 9 -0.23 6.77 -3.98
CA GLY A 9 0.41 7.35 -2.81
C GLY A 9 -0.25 8.65 -2.43
N LYS A 10 0.57 9.64 -2.14
CA LYS A 10 0.08 10.95 -1.71
C LYS A 10 -0.85 11.61 -2.70
N GLU A 11 -0.72 11.27 -3.99
CA GLU A 11 -1.53 11.88 -5.03
C GLU A 11 -3.01 11.52 -4.93
N ILE A 12 -3.36 10.46 -4.19
CA ILE A 12 -4.76 10.08 -4.02
C ILE A 12 -5.31 10.43 -2.63
N VAL A 13 -4.53 11.10 -1.79
CA VAL A 13 -4.96 11.43 -0.42
C VAL A 13 -6.27 12.20 -0.40
N ALA A 14 -6.42 13.18 -1.29
CA ALA A 14 -7.65 13.99 -1.33
C ALA A 14 -8.87 13.14 -1.68
N VAL A 15 -8.71 12.17 -2.60
CA VAL A 15 -9.80 11.25 -2.96
C VAL A 15 -10.15 10.36 -1.79
N VAL A 16 -9.15 9.81 -1.11
CA VAL A 16 -9.37 8.95 0.06
C VAL A 16 -10.10 9.72 1.15
N GLN A 17 -9.65 10.93 1.44
CA GLN A 17 -10.30 11.79 2.43
C GLN A 17 -11.77 12.03 2.09
N ARG A 18 -12.03 12.34 0.84
CA ARG A 18 -13.41 12.66 0.42
C ARG A 18 -14.31 11.43 0.54
N LEU A 19 -13.82 10.28 0.15
CA LEU A 19 -14.60 9.05 0.25
C LEU A 19 -14.89 8.69 1.71
N THR A 20 -13.89 8.79 2.58
CA THR A 20 -14.07 8.45 3.99
C THR A 20 -15.03 9.46 4.66
N GLU A 21 -14.97 10.72 4.29
CA GLU A 21 -15.89 11.74 4.83
C GLU A 21 -17.34 11.42 4.51
N VAL A 22 -17.63 10.88 3.34
CA VAL A 22 -19.00 10.53 2.96
C VAL A 22 -19.37 9.11 3.38
N GLY A 23 -18.51 8.43 4.15
CA GLY A 23 -18.85 7.13 4.73
C GLY A 23 -18.49 5.94 3.90
N ILE A 24 -17.64 6.07 2.89
CA ILE A 24 -17.18 4.94 2.07
C ILE A 24 -15.83 4.48 2.61
N PRO A 25 -15.73 3.25 3.15
CA PRO A 25 -14.45 2.73 3.63
C PRO A 25 -13.47 2.53 2.49
N VAL A 26 -12.22 2.93 2.70
CA VAL A 26 -11.18 2.83 1.69
C VAL A 26 -10.03 1.96 2.20
N MET A 27 -9.64 0.96 1.40
CA MET A 27 -8.41 0.21 1.59
C MET A 27 -7.38 0.78 0.63
N ALA A 28 -6.26 1.24 1.15
CA ALA A 28 -5.19 1.80 0.32
C ALA A 28 -4.27 0.70 -0.19
N HIS A 29 -3.39 1.03 -1.12
CA HIS A 29 -2.49 0.06 -1.75
C HIS A 29 -1.22 0.78 -2.18
N VAL A 30 -0.10 0.42 -1.59
CA VAL A 30 1.20 1.01 -1.90
C VAL A 30 2.21 -0.07 -2.29
N GLY A 31 3.37 0.35 -2.78
CA GLY A 31 4.42 -0.55 -3.23
C GLY A 31 4.45 -0.64 -4.73
N LEU A 32 4.67 -1.84 -5.28
CA LEU A 32 4.61 -2.05 -6.72
C LEU A 32 3.15 -1.99 -7.16
N LEU A 33 2.82 -1.02 -8.01
CA LEU A 33 1.46 -0.81 -8.49
C LEU A 33 1.39 -1.29 -9.94
N PRO A 34 0.72 -2.41 -10.21
CA PRO A 34 0.76 -3.02 -11.54
C PRO A 34 0.35 -2.10 -12.68
N GLN A 35 -0.57 -1.19 -12.45
CA GLN A 35 -1.01 -0.26 -13.49
C GLN A 35 0.05 0.76 -13.86
N ARG A 36 1.10 0.89 -13.08
CA ARG A 36 2.12 1.92 -13.26
C ARG A 36 3.49 1.37 -13.62
N HIS A 37 3.64 0.05 -13.65
CA HIS A 37 4.96 -0.53 -13.87
C HIS A 37 5.54 -0.20 -15.23
N THR A 38 4.72 0.06 -16.22
CA THR A 38 5.20 0.39 -17.57
C THR A 38 5.89 1.73 -17.64
N SER A 39 5.67 2.61 -16.69
CA SER A 39 6.36 3.89 -16.63
C SER A 39 7.71 3.78 -15.92
N LEU A 40 8.04 2.61 -15.41
CA LEU A 40 9.29 2.34 -14.73
C LEU A 40 10.09 1.33 -15.54
N SER A 41 11.36 1.19 -15.24
CA SER A 41 12.25 0.27 -15.95
C SER A 41 12.03 -1.16 -15.49
N GLY A 42 10.88 -1.73 -15.80
CA GLY A 42 10.59 -3.11 -15.50
C GLY A 42 10.08 -3.35 -14.08
N TYR A 43 10.18 -4.60 -13.63
CA TYR A 43 9.59 -5.05 -12.37
C TYR A 43 10.55 -4.91 -11.21
N LYS A 44 10.89 -3.69 -10.87
CA LYS A 44 11.73 -3.46 -9.71
C LYS A 44 10.88 -3.49 -8.45
N VAL A 45 11.41 -4.14 -7.41
CA VAL A 45 10.78 -4.14 -6.11
C VAL A 45 10.82 -2.73 -5.55
N GLN A 46 9.66 -2.20 -5.19
CA GLN A 46 9.55 -0.85 -4.67
C GLN A 46 10.17 -0.78 -3.26
N GLY A 47 10.84 0.33 -2.97
CA GLY A 47 11.42 0.54 -1.65
C GLY A 47 12.75 -0.17 -1.44
N ARG A 48 13.38 -0.67 -2.51
CA ARG A 48 14.68 -1.33 -2.40
C ARG A 48 15.79 -0.34 -2.03
N HIS A 49 15.67 0.91 -2.48
CA HIS A 49 16.61 1.97 -2.15
C HIS A 49 16.01 2.87 -1.08
N VAL A 50 16.87 3.62 -0.39
CA VAL A 50 16.45 4.47 0.72
C VAL A 50 15.34 5.45 0.32
N ASP A 51 15.48 6.09 -0.83
CA ASP A 51 14.48 7.05 -1.29
C ASP A 51 13.14 6.36 -1.59
N GLY A 52 13.18 5.18 -2.20
CA GLY A 52 11.97 4.41 -2.45
C GLY A 52 11.32 3.96 -1.16
N ALA A 53 12.12 3.53 -0.18
CA ALA A 53 11.60 3.11 1.12
C ALA A 53 10.92 4.27 1.84
N ARG A 54 11.53 5.45 1.80
CA ARG A 54 10.94 6.65 2.42
C ARG A 54 9.64 7.03 1.74
N LYS A 55 9.59 6.90 0.42
CA LYS A 55 8.37 7.23 -0.32
C LYS A 55 7.22 6.29 0.06
N VAL A 56 7.48 5.00 0.10
CA VAL A 56 6.44 4.02 0.43
C VAL A 56 5.92 4.26 1.86
N LEU A 57 6.82 4.47 2.80
CA LEU A 57 6.44 4.75 4.19
C LEU A 57 5.64 6.05 4.28
N SER A 58 6.13 7.11 3.64
CA SER A 58 5.48 8.41 3.66
C SER A 58 4.07 8.34 3.06
N ASP A 59 3.94 7.62 1.94
CA ASP A 59 2.65 7.41 1.31
C ASP A 59 1.70 6.64 2.24
N ALA A 60 2.20 5.59 2.88
CA ALA A 60 1.38 4.77 3.77
C ALA A 60 0.86 5.60 4.96
N LEU A 61 1.72 6.40 5.55
CA LEU A 61 1.33 7.27 6.67
C LEU A 61 0.29 8.30 6.23
N ALA A 62 0.49 8.90 5.06
CA ALA A 62 -0.45 9.88 4.54
C ALA A 62 -1.83 9.27 4.26
N LEU A 63 -1.86 8.06 3.73
CA LEU A 63 -3.11 7.37 3.44
C LEU A 63 -3.84 6.96 4.72
N GLN A 64 -3.09 6.53 5.75
CA GLN A 64 -3.67 6.27 7.06
C GLN A 64 -4.31 7.54 7.62
N ASP A 65 -3.60 8.65 7.58
CA ASP A 65 -4.10 9.92 8.09
C ASP A 65 -5.32 10.41 7.30
N ALA A 66 -5.40 10.06 6.02
CA ALA A 66 -6.55 10.39 5.18
C ALA A 66 -7.79 9.58 5.52
N GLY A 67 -7.66 8.51 6.31
CA GLY A 67 -8.79 7.73 6.78
C GLY A 67 -8.89 6.31 6.25
N ALA A 68 -7.89 5.81 5.53
CA ALA A 68 -7.90 4.42 5.08
C ALA A 68 -8.01 3.48 6.29
N PHE A 69 -8.80 2.41 6.15
CA PHE A 69 -9.00 1.46 7.27
C PHE A 69 -8.00 0.32 7.25
N ALA A 70 -7.34 0.09 6.14
CA ALA A 70 -6.30 -0.93 5.98
C ALA A 70 -5.46 -0.55 4.77
N ILE A 71 -4.30 -1.19 4.63
CA ILE A 71 -3.41 -0.88 3.52
C ILE A 71 -2.75 -2.16 3.02
N VAL A 72 -2.77 -2.33 1.70
CA VAL A 72 -2.04 -3.39 1.02
C VAL A 72 -0.63 -2.89 0.72
N ILE A 73 0.35 -3.70 1.07
CA ILE A 73 1.76 -3.40 0.78
C ILE A 73 2.26 -4.48 -0.16
N GLU A 74 2.62 -4.11 -1.37
CA GLU A 74 2.97 -5.06 -2.40
C GLU A 74 4.41 -4.91 -2.88
N ALA A 75 5.12 -6.03 -2.97
CA ALA A 75 6.45 -6.13 -3.59
C ALA A 75 7.48 -5.16 -2.98
N VAL A 76 7.57 -5.17 -1.66
CA VAL A 76 8.61 -4.44 -0.94
C VAL A 76 9.48 -5.43 -0.18
N PRO A 77 10.71 -5.07 0.17
CA PRO A 77 11.55 -5.92 1.02
C PRO A 77 10.84 -6.19 2.35
N GLN A 78 11.06 -7.40 2.90
CA GLN A 78 10.37 -7.80 4.13
C GLN A 78 10.69 -6.89 5.31
N GLU A 79 11.89 -6.35 5.38
CA GLU A 79 12.27 -5.42 6.45
C GLU A 79 11.45 -4.14 6.39
N LEU A 80 11.19 -3.65 5.18
CA LEU A 80 10.37 -2.47 4.99
C LEU A 80 8.91 -2.78 5.31
N GLY A 81 8.42 -3.94 4.88
CA GLY A 81 7.05 -4.37 5.23
C GLY A 81 6.84 -4.41 6.72
N LYS A 82 7.82 -4.96 7.46
CA LYS A 82 7.76 -4.99 8.92
C LYS A 82 7.78 -3.57 9.50
N TYR A 83 8.69 -2.73 9.02
CA TYR A 83 8.83 -1.38 9.55
C TYR A 83 7.53 -0.57 9.36
N ILE A 84 6.96 -0.63 8.16
CA ILE A 84 5.72 0.07 7.87
C ILE A 84 4.60 -0.44 8.78
N THR A 85 4.49 -1.75 8.94
CA THR A 85 3.46 -2.36 9.80
C THR A 85 3.60 -1.84 11.24
N ASP A 86 4.83 -1.75 11.73
CA ASP A 86 5.08 -1.27 13.10
C ASP A 86 4.75 0.22 13.26
N GLN A 87 4.83 1.00 12.18
CA GLN A 87 4.58 2.44 12.25
C GLN A 87 3.10 2.80 12.08
N LEU A 88 2.30 1.91 11.49
CA LEU A 88 0.89 2.20 11.23
C LEU A 88 -0.01 1.74 12.38
N ARG A 89 -1.15 2.41 12.52
CA ARG A 89 -2.21 1.99 13.43
C ARG A 89 -3.18 1.04 12.74
N ILE A 90 -3.31 1.17 11.41
CA ILE A 90 -4.23 0.34 10.64
C ILE A 90 -3.55 -0.96 10.24
N PRO A 91 -4.32 -2.03 10.00
CA PRO A 91 -3.72 -3.31 9.60
C PRO A 91 -3.13 -3.25 8.20
N THR A 92 -2.07 -4.01 8.00
CA THR A 92 -1.40 -4.14 6.71
C THR A 92 -1.64 -5.53 6.14
N ILE A 93 -1.79 -5.60 4.82
CA ILE A 93 -1.93 -6.86 4.10
C ILE A 93 -0.79 -6.93 3.10
N GLY A 94 0.07 -7.93 3.24
CA GLY A 94 1.26 -8.05 2.41
C GLY A 94 1.03 -8.92 1.18
N ILE A 95 1.53 -8.45 0.05
CA ILE A 95 1.64 -9.23 -1.17
C ILE A 95 3.10 -9.14 -1.59
N GLY A 96 3.86 -10.20 -1.39
CA GLY A 96 5.30 -10.14 -1.66
C GLY A 96 6.03 -9.10 -0.82
N ALA A 97 5.65 -8.97 0.44
CA ALA A 97 6.24 -8.00 1.37
C ALA A 97 6.79 -8.66 2.63
N GLY A 98 6.98 -9.99 2.59
CA GLY A 98 7.47 -10.76 3.72
C GLY A 98 6.36 -11.15 4.69
N PRO A 99 6.72 -11.89 5.77
CA PRO A 99 5.73 -12.47 6.68
C PRO A 99 5.30 -11.57 7.83
N HIS A 100 5.80 -10.34 7.91
CA HIS A 100 5.64 -9.49 9.10
C HIS A 100 4.48 -8.49 9.02
N THR A 101 3.69 -8.55 7.96
CA THR A 101 2.48 -7.72 7.85
C THR A 101 1.35 -8.35 8.67
N SER A 102 0.29 -7.57 8.93
CA SER A 102 -0.83 -8.04 9.76
C SER A 102 -1.56 -9.23 9.11
N GLY A 103 -1.61 -9.27 7.80
CA GLY A 103 -2.16 -10.37 7.04
C GLY A 103 -1.44 -10.49 5.72
N GLN A 104 -1.74 -11.53 4.95
CA GLN A 104 -1.09 -11.77 3.67
C GLN A 104 -2.10 -12.19 2.63
N ALA A 105 -1.86 -11.78 1.39
CA ALA A 105 -2.62 -12.23 0.25
C ALA A 105 -1.67 -12.79 -0.79
N CYS A 106 -2.12 -13.84 -1.48
CA CYS A 106 -1.36 -14.45 -2.57
C CYS A 106 -2.05 -14.10 -3.88
N ALA A 107 -1.29 -13.59 -4.83
CA ALA A 107 -1.80 -13.47 -6.17
C ALA A 107 -1.71 -14.85 -6.80
N PHE A 108 -2.83 -15.53 -6.94
CA PHE A 108 -2.88 -16.86 -7.51
C PHE A 108 -3.54 -16.81 -8.87
N SER A 109 -2.84 -17.29 -9.89
CA SER A 109 -3.39 -17.38 -11.23
C SER A 109 -3.51 -18.86 -11.62
N PRO A 110 -4.70 -19.41 -11.62
CA PRO A 110 -4.88 -20.77 -12.13
C PRO A 110 -4.68 -20.76 -13.64
N LEU A 111 -3.83 -21.62 -14.10
CA LEU A 111 -3.56 -21.72 -15.54
C LEU A 111 -4.59 -22.57 -16.25
#